data_e93d3fed2a44b5aa8d3590a54443c7d3
#
_entry.id   e93d3fed2a44b5aa8d3590a54443c7d3
#
_cell.length_a   1.000
_cell.length_b   1.000
_cell.length_c   1.000
_cell.angle_alpha   90.00
_cell.angle_beta   90.00
_cell.angle_gamma   90.00
#
_symmetry.space_group_name_H-M   'P 1'
#
loop_
_entity.id
_entity.type
_entity.pdbx_description
1 polymer ?
#
loop_
_entity_poly.entity_id
_entity_poly.type
_entity_poly.pdbx_seq_one_letter_code
_entity_poly.pdbx_strand_id
1 'polypeptide(L)'
;MNLKVDIFIPCLVDQYYPDVANNMIKVLERLGCDVQYNVEQTCCGRIAFEDGYWDHCKEVGEKLIMELQHERYIVCPGAACAATVKCQYPALFHNSSLHNQYKSVQKNMFELSDFLVNVMNASDIGARYNSKAVMFDACKAVHELKIKQAPRLLLSKVRELTLIETPSTYSCCGMSGGLDRNNEKLSVDIGSKIIQDFIDAGADTIISTDMDCLMHFDSIIKKNNLPIKVAHLAEVLAAGWN
;
A
#
# COMPACT_ATOMS: atom_id res chain seq x y z
N MET A 1 -4.51 25.30 3.74
CA MET A 1 -3.12 25.13 4.23
C MET A 1 -2.43 24.14 3.32
N ASN A 2 -1.26 24.47 2.77
CA ASN A 2 -0.46 23.51 2.01
C ASN A 2 0.21 22.55 2.99
N LEU A 3 -0.29 21.32 3.11
CA LEU A 3 0.37 20.31 3.93
C LEU A 3 1.68 19.88 3.26
N LYS A 4 2.75 19.85 4.05
CA LYS A 4 4.06 19.41 3.58
C LYS A 4 4.13 17.88 3.68
N VAL A 5 4.40 17.22 2.58
CA VAL A 5 4.40 15.77 2.46
C VAL A 5 5.71 15.29 1.85
N ASP A 6 6.40 14.41 2.53
CA ASP A 6 7.47 13.59 1.98
C ASP A 6 6.85 12.27 1.51
N ILE A 7 7.10 11.87 0.28
CA ILE A 7 6.61 10.59 -0.20
C ILE A 7 7.66 9.51 0.03
N PHE A 8 7.20 8.40 0.61
CA PHE A 8 8.01 7.19 0.73
C PHE A 8 7.55 6.17 -0.31
N ILE A 9 8.38 5.95 -1.33
CA ILE A 9 8.09 5.01 -2.42
C ILE A 9 8.72 3.65 -2.09
N PRO A 10 7.91 2.59 -1.89
CA PRO A 10 8.42 1.23 -1.68
C PRO A 10 9.28 0.74 -2.85
N CYS A 11 10.32 -0.03 -2.55
CA CYS A 11 11.24 -0.56 -3.57
C CYS A 11 10.54 -1.32 -4.69
N LEU A 12 9.50 -2.10 -4.37
CA LEU A 12 8.70 -2.81 -5.36
C LEU A 12 7.94 -1.84 -6.29
N VAL A 13 7.37 -0.76 -5.73
CA VAL A 13 6.68 0.28 -6.50
C VAL A 13 7.67 1.00 -7.40
N ASP A 14 8.82 1.40 -6.86
CA ASP A 14 9.86 2.12 -7.59
C ASP A 14 10.38 1.31 -8.80
N GLN A 15 10.64 0.01 -8.59
CA GLN A 15 11.29 -0.83 -9.60
C GLN A 15 10.33 -1.38 -10.66
N TYR A 16 9.07 -1.69 -10.28
CA TYR A 16 8.16 -2.44 -11.16
C TYR A 16 6.85 -1.72 -11.47
N TYR A 17 6.44 -0.77 -10.62
CA TYR A 17 5.14 -0.11 -10.74
C TYR A 17 5.22 1.41 -10.52
N PRO A 18 6.13 2.13 -11.21
CA PRO A 18 6.37 3.56 -10.99
C PRO A 18 5.11 4.42 -11.19
N ASP A 19 4.16 3.95 -11.99
CA ASP A 19 2.89 4.64 -12.20
C ASP A 19 2.06 4.76 -10.93
N VAL A 20 2.18 3.83 -9.98
CA VAL A 20 1.52 3.92 -8.66
C VAL A 20 2.05 5.13 -7.89
N ALA A 21 3.37 5.34 -7.89
CA ALA A 21 4.00 6.50 -7.26
C ALA A 21 3.56 7.80 -7.95
N ASN A 22 3.61 7.84 -9.28
CA ASN A 22 3.18 9.00 -10.06
C ASN A 22 1.70 9.36 -9.81
N ASN A 23 0.83 8.36 -9.72
CA ASN A 23 -0.58 8.57 -9.44
C ASN A 23 -0.82 9.06 -8.00
N MET A 24 -0.07 8.54 -7.02
CA MET A 24 -0.10 9.07 -5.66
C MET A 24 0.30 10.55 -5.61
N ILE A 25 1.39 10.93 -6.30
CA ILE A 25 1.84 12.32 -6.39
C ILE A 25 0.73 13.20 -6.97
N LYS A 26 0.14 12.81 -8.10
CA LYS A 26 -0.97 13.55 -8.73
C LYS A 26 -2.15 13.75 -7.77
N VAL A 27 -2.53 12.71 -7.00
CA VAL A 27 -3.61 12.82 -6.00
C VAL A 27 -3.26 13.83 -4.92
N LEU A 28 -2.06 13.76 -4.36
CA LEU A 28 -1.61 14.64 -3.28
C LEU A 28 -1.49 16.10 -3.74
N GLU A 29 -0.90 16.34 -4.91
CA GLU A 29 -0.75 17.68 -5.50
C GLU A 29 -2.11 18.31 -5.85
N ARG A 30 -3.04 17.51 -6.42
CA ARG A 30 -4.40 17.97 -6.70
C ARG A 30 -5.13 18.44 -5.44
N LEU A 31 -4.86 17.81 -4.32
CA LEU A 31 -5.42 18.20 -3.02
C LEU A 31 -4.62 19.33 -2.34
N GLY A 32 -3.64 19.91 -3.01
CA GLY A 32 -2.87 21.07 -2.54
C GLY A 32 -1.76 20.72 -1.56
N CYS A 33 -1.24 19.50 -1.56
CA CYS A 33 -0.05 19.15 -0.80
C CYS A 33 1.23 19.70 -1.47
N ASP A 34 2.19 20.12 -0.65
CA ASP A 34 3.57 20.40 -1.05
C ASP A 34 4.36 19.10 -0.96
N VAL A 35 4.45 18.39 -2.10
CA VAL A 35 5.04 17.05 -2.19
C VAL A 35 6.53 17.13 -2.44
N GLN A 36 7.31 16.39 -1.66
CA GLN A 36 8.75 16.22 -1.85
C GLN A 36 9.11 14.75 -1.95
N TYR A 37 10.09 14.45 -2.81
CA TYR A 37 10.67 13.13 -2.97
C TYR A 37 12.17 13.20 -2.70
N ASN A 38 12.65 12.38 -1.77
CA ASN A 38 14.07 12.21 -1.54
C ASN A 38 14.61 11.09 -2.43
N VAL A 39 15.44 11.44 -3.40
CA VAL A 39 16.02 10.46 -4.36
C VAL A 39 16.96 9.46 -3.70
N GLU A 40 17.45 9.75 -2.50
CA GLU A 40 18.35 8.87 -1.74
C GLU A 40 17.59 7.84 -0.88
N GLN A 41 16.24 7.90 -0.87
CA GLN A 41 15.45 6.99 -0.05
C GLN A 41 15.70 5.52 -0.42
N THR A 42 15.61 4.65 0.59
CA THR A 42 15.87 3.22 0.45
C THR A 42 14.66 2.39 0.86
N CYS A 43 14.81 1.07 0.81
CA CYS A 43 13.80 0.11 1.25
C CYS A 43 13.49 0.27 2.76
N CYS A 44 12.27 -0.12 3.19
CA CYS A 44 11.91 -0.20 4.61
C CYS A 44 12.53 -1.42 5.34
N GLY A 45 13.19 -2.33 4.63
CA GLY A 45 13.78 -3.52 5.23
C GLY A 45 12.79 -4.65 5.58
N ARG A 46 11.52 -4.53 5.19
CA ARG A 46 10.46 -5.49 5.55
C ARG A 46 10.83 -6.94 5.28
N ILE A 47 11.33 -7.26 4.09
CA ILE A 47 11.67 -8.63 3.72
C ILE A 47 12.76 -9.19 4.64
N ALA A 48 13.79 -8.41 4.92
CA ALA A 48 14.85 -8.82 5.84
C ALA A 48 14.30 -9.05 7.26
N PHE A 49 13.37 -8.20 7.73
CA PHE A 49 12.73 -8.38 9.03
C PHE A 49 11.90 -9.69 9.09
N GLU A 50 11.07 -9.93 8.08
CA GLU A 50 10.20 -11.12 7.99
C GLU A 50 11.01 -12.41 7.86
N ASP A 51 12.18 -12.37 7.23
CA ASP A 51 13.10 -13.50 7.08
C ASP A 51 14.03 -13.71 8.30
N GLY A 52 13.92 -12.85 9.34
CA GLY A 52 14.73 -12.94 10.55
C GLY A 52 16.10 -12.26 10.48
N TYR A 53 16.43 -11.59 9.39
CA TYR A 53 17.67 -10.81 9.24
C TYR A 53 17.52 -9.41 9.86
N TRP A 54 17.28 -9.35 11.16
CA TRP A 54 16.93 -8.13 11.87
C TRP A 54 18.04 -7.08 11.86
N ASP A 55 19.31 -7.49 11.93
CA ASP A 55 20.45 -6.57 11.86
C ASP A 55 20.49 -5.84 10.50
N HIS A 56 20.30 -6.58 9.38
CA HIS A 56 20.21 -5.96 8.07
C HIS A 56 18.99 -5.04 7.93
N CYS A 57 17.84 -5.45 8.48
CA CYS A 57 16.67 -4.57 8.52
C CYS A 57 16.96 -3.29 9.31
N LYS A 58 17.70 -3.38 10.40
CA LYS A 58 18.07 -2.25 11.23
C LYS A 58 18.99 -1.29 10.47
N GLU A 59 20.03 -1.77 9.79
CA GLU A 59 20.94 -0.96 8.98
C GLU A 59 20.20 -0.15 7.91
N VAL A 60 19.31 -0.82 7.15
CA VAL A 60 18.47 -0.16 6.14
C VAL A 60 17.50 0.82 6.77
N GLY A 61 16.90 0.47 7.89
CA GLY A 61 15.97 1.31 8.64
C GLY A 61 16.62 2.54 9.25
N GLU A 62 17.89 2.46 9.70
CA GLU A 62 18.67 3.61 10.18
C GLU A 62 18.77 4.67 9.08
N LYS A 63 19.11 4.27 7.86
CA LYS A 63 19.16 5.18 6.71
C LYS A 63 17.79 5.81 6.45
N LEU A 64 16.73 5.01 6.38
CA LEU A 64 15.37 5.51 6.16
C LEU A 64 14.95 6.54 7.22
N ILE A 65 15.25 6.27 8.49
CA ILE A 65 14.94 7.19 9.60
C ILE A 65 15.67 8.52 9.41
N MET A 66 16.95 8.48 9.08
CA MET A 66 17.77 9.69 8.90
C MET A 66 17.28 10.54 7.72
N GLU A 67 16.75 9.91 6.67
CA GLU A 67 16.25 10.61 5.49
C GLU A 67 14.87 11.20 5.67
N LEU A 68 14.02 10.61 6.53
CA LEU A 68 12.62 10.99 6.71
C LEU A 68 12.33 11.63 8.09
N GLN A 69 13.33 11.97 8.90
CA GLN A 69 13.15 12.51 10.25
C GLN A 69 12.67 13.97 10.32
N HIS A 70 12.16 14.52 9.24
CA HIS A 70 11.70 15.90 9.14
C HIS A 70 10.29 16.09 9.72
N GLU A 71 9.93 17.34 10.04
CA GLU A 71 8.57 17.71 10.49
C GLU A 71 7.61 17.83 9.31
N ARG A 72 7.49 16.75 8.52
CA ARG A 72 6.58 16.64 7.38
C ARG A 72 5.78 15.34 7.53
N TYR A 73 4.60 15.29 6.95
CA TYR A 73 3.89 14.02 6.83
C TYR A 73 4.65 13.11 5.86
N ILE A 74 4.68 11.82 6.14
CA ILE A 74 5.30 10.83 5.26
C ILE A 74 4.18 9.96 4.72
N VAL A 75 3.96 9.99 3.40
CA VAL A 75 2.89 9.23 2.76
C VAL A 75 3.45 8.13 1.88
N CYS A 76 2.98 6.92 2.13
CA CYS A 76 3.42 5.70 1.45
C CYS A 76 2.21 5.05 0.74
N PRO A 77 2.33 4.64 -0.54
CA PRO A 77 1.27 3.90 -1.22
C PRO A 77 1.18 2.43 -0.78
N GLY A 78 2.22 1.91 -0.11
CA GLY A 78 2.30 0.50 0.30
C GLY A 78 1.95 0.30 1.78
N ALA A 79 0.82 -0.33 2.06
CA ALA A 79 0.39 -0.61 3.41
C ALA A 79 1.40 -1.48 4.19
N ALA A 80 2.03 -2.48 3.54
CA ALA A 80 3.02 -3.34 4.17
C ALA A 80 4.27 -2.57 4.60
N CYS A 81 4.76 -1.63 3.77
CA CYS A 81 5.92 -0.82 4.11
C CYS A 81 5.61 0.20 5.22
N ALA A 82 4.45 0.86 5.16
CA ALA A 82 3.99 1.74 6.24
C ALA A 82 3.84 0.98 7.57
N ALA A 83 3.29 -0.24 7.55
CA ALA A 83 3.18 -1.11 8.72
C ALA A 83 4.54 -1.51 9.30
N THR A 84 5.52 -1.80 8.45
CA THR A 84 6.88 -2.11 8.89
C THR A 84 7.46 -0.97 9.73
N VAL A 85 7.37 0.26 9.23
CA VAL A 85 7.89 1.43 9.96
C VAL A 85 7.09 1.69 11.25
N LYS A 86 5.76 1.57 11.19
CA LYS A 86 4.90 1.88 12.36
C LYS A 86 4.91 0.79 13.43
N CYS A 87 4.94 -0.49 13.04
CA CYS A 87 4.65 -1.61 13.93
C CYS A 87 5.84 -2.54 14.18
N GLN A 88 6.81 -2.64 13.24
CA GLN A 88 7.96 -3.54 13.39
C GLN A 88 9.23 -2.81 13.86
N TYR A 89 9.47 -1.58 13.42
CA TYR A 89 10.61 -0.76 13.87
C TYR A 89 10.72 -0.57 15.39
N PRO A 90 9.62 -0.58 16.20
CA PRO A 90 9.76 -0.60 17.66
C PRO A 90 10.72 -1.69 18.18
N ALA A 91 10.68 -2.89 17.58
CA ALA A 91 11.56 -3.99 17.98
C ALA A 91 13.04 -3.70 17.72
N LEU A 92 13.36 -2.86 16.72
CA LEU A 92 14.73 -2.56 16.29
C LEU A 92 15.28 -1.28 16.95
N PHE A 93 14.42 -0.26 17.16
CA PHE A 93 14.86 1.11 17.48
C PHE A 93 14.42 1.62 18.85
N HIS A 94 13.62 0.86 19.63
CA HIS A 94 13.14 1.32 20.92
C HIS A 94 14.28 1.70 21.87
N ASN A 95 15.36 0.93 21.88
CA ASN A 95 16.55 1.14 22.74
C ASN A 95 17.78 1.58 21.93
N SER A 96 17.60 2.22 20.78
CA SER A 96 18.70 2.69 19.94
C SER A 96 19.00 4.17 20.16
N SER A 97 20.16 4.62 19.68
CA SER A 97 20.50 6.05 19.61
C SER A 97 19.56 6.87 18.74
N LEU A 98 18.85 6.23 17.81
CA LEU A 98 17.88 6.85 16.91
C LEU A 98 16.43 6.82 17.42
N HIS A 99 16.21 6.52 18.72
CA HIS A 99 14.88 6.39 19.29
C HIS A 99 13.96 7.59 18.99
N ASN A 100 14.44 8.81 19.20
CA ASN A 100 13.63 10.01 19.01
C ASN A 100 13.31 10.26 17.53
N GLN A 101 14.30 10.07 16.65
CA GLN A 101 14.14 10.21 15.19
C GLN A 101 13.15 9.18 14.66
N TYR A 102 13.32 7.92 15.08
CA TYR A 102 12.38 6.85 14.75
C TYR A 102 10.95 7.19 15.19
N LYS A 103 10.78 7.72 16.42
CA LYS A 103 9.45 8.13 16.91
C LYS A 103 8.82 9.24 16.07
N SER A 104 9.63 10.19 15.60
CA SER A 104 9.16 11.22 14.68
C SER A 104 8.67 10.61 13.36
N VAL A 105 9.47 9.73 12.74
CA VAL A 105 9.10 9.04 11.50
C VAL A 105 7.86 8.17 11.70
N GLN A 106 7.79 7.38 12.78
CA GLN A 106 6.64 6.55 13.11
C GLN A 106 5.34 7.35 13.22
N LYS A 107 5.39 8.50 13.90
CA LYS A 107 4.23 9.38 14.10
C LYS A 107 3.74 9.97 12.77
N ASN A 108 4.66 10.36 11.92
CA ASN A 108 4.36 11.08 10.68
C ASN A 108 4.14 10.16 9.46
N MET A 109 4.38 8.84 9.59
CA MET A 109 4.15 7.85 8.53
C MET A 109 2.67 7.51 8.40
N PHE A 110 2.14 7.58 7.18
CA PHE A 110 0.77 7.23 6.83
C PHE A 110 0.72 6.40 5.55
N GLU A 111 -0.19 5.47 5.50
CA GLU A 111 -0.63 4.89 4.23
C GLU A 111 -1.53 5.90 3.51
N LEU A 112 -1.53 5.89 2.18
CA LEU A 112 -2.20 6.89 1.35
C LEU A 112 -3.67 7.11 1.73
N SER A 113 -4.48 6.07 1.85
CA SER A 113 -5.90 6.21 2.16
C SER A 113 -6.15 6.76 3.57
N ASP A 114 -5.32 6.35 4.51
CA ASP A 114 -5.35 6.85 5.89
C ASP A 114 -5.03 8.35 5.94
N PHE A 115 -4.00 8.76 5.21
CA PHE A 115 -3.63 10.18 5.09
C PHE A 115 -4.76 11.01 4.49
N LEU A 116 -5.31 10.57 3.37
CA LEU A 116 -6.36 11.30 2.66
C LEU A 116 -7.61 11.47 3.52
N VAL A 117 -8.07 10.41 4.19
CA VAL A 117 -9.32 10.44 4.95
C VAL A 117 -9.12 11.06 6.33
N ASN A 118 -8.12 10.61 7.09
CA ASN A 118 -8.01 10.94 8.51
C ASN A 118 -7.15 12.18 8.79
N VAL A 119 -6.26 12.58 7.87
CA VAL A 119 -5.43 13.79 8.02
C VAL A 119 -6.00 14.93 7.18
N MET A 120 -6.28 14.68 5.90
CA MET A 120 -6.79 15.71 5.00
C MET A 120 -8.31 15.90 5.07
N ASN A 121 -9.06 14.95 5.67
CA ASN A 121 -10.52 14.90 5.63
C ASN A 121 -11.09 14.91 4.21
N ALA A 122 -10.35 14.36 3.25
CA ALA A 122 -10.74 14.26 1.86
C ALA A 122 -11.41 12.90 1.60
N SER A 123 -12.64 12.91 1.09
CA SER A 123 -13.35 11.68 0.70
C SER A 123 -13.72 11.66 -0.78
N ASP A 124 -13.94 12.81 -1.40
CA ASP A 124 -14.21 12.95 -2.83
C ASP A 124 -13.05 13.69 -3.51
N ILE A 125 -12.39 13.00 -4.42
CA ILE A 125 -11.22 13.52 -5.15
C ILE A 125 -11.60 13.85 -6.60
N GLY A 126 -12.86 13.60 -6.99
CA GLY A 126 -13.38 13.82 -8.34
C GLY A 126 -12.93 12.75 -9.34
N ALA A 127 -12.52 11.56 -8.88
CA ALA A 127 -12.10 10.46 -9.73
C ALA A 127 -13.29 9.83 -10.49
N ARG A 128 -12.96 9.24 -11.65
CA ARG A 128 -13.90 8.47 -12.46
C ARG A 128 -13.23 7.20 -12.97
N TYR A 129 -13.80 6.05 -12.65
CA TYR A 129 -13.25 4.75 -13.03
C TYR A 129 -14.37 3.76 -13.31
N ASN A 130 -14.59 3.43 -14.58
CA ASN A 130 -15.68 2.53 -14.97
C ASN A 130 -15.27 1.07 -14.75
N SER A 131 -15.77 0.47 -13.66
CA SER A 131 -15.41 -0.89 -13.28
C SER A 131 -16.37 -1.45 -12.24
N LYS A 132 -16.51 -2.78 -12.21
CA LYS A 132 -17.05 -3.55 -11.09
C LYS A 132 -15.89 -4.13 -10.31
N ALA A 133 -15.56 -3.52 -9.19
CA ALA A 133 -14.34 -3.85 -8.46
C ALA A 133 -14.59 -4.43 -7.08
N VAL A 134 -13.68 -5.25 -6.61
CA VAL A 134 -13.55 -5.64 -5.20
C VAL A 134 -12.41 -4.86 -4.56
N MET A 135 -12.61 -4.42 -3.32
CA MET A 135 -11.51 -3.89 -2.49
C MET A 135 -10.90 -5.04 -1.71
N PHE A 136 -9.72 -5.50 -2.12
CA PHE A 136 -8.96 -6.51 -1.39
C PHE A 136 -8.20 -5.88 -0.23
N ASP A 137 -8.52 -6.31 0.99
CA ASP A 137 -7.91 -5.81 2.21
C ASP A 137 -6.55 -6.47 2.46
N ALA A 138 -5.47 -5.75 2.20
CA ALA A 138 -4.13 -6.23 2.52
C ALA A 138 -4.01 -6.50 4.03
N CYS A 139 -3.49 -7.67 4.41
CA CYS A 139 -3.43 -8.11 5.80
C CYS A 139 -2.67 -7.11 6.72
N LYS A 140 -1.59 -6.52 6.24
CA LYS A 140 -0.85 -5.47 6.97
C LYS A 140 -1.68 -4.20 7.19
N ALA A 141 -2.49 -3.80 6.20
CA ALA A 141 -3.40 -2.66 6.36
C ALA A 141 -4.42 -2.90 7.48
N VAL A 142 -5.10 -4.06 7.45
CA VAL A 142 -6.17 -4.35 8.40
C VAL A 142 -5.65 -4.73 9.78
N HIS A 143 -4.69 -5.63 9.86
CA HIS A 143 -4.27 -6.20 11.15
C HIS A 143 -3.24 -5.33 11.89
N GLU A 144 -2.35 -4.65 11.17
CA GLU A 144 -1.31 -3.82 11.79
C GLU A 144 -1.71 -2.34 11.83
N LEU A 145 -2.10 -1.75 10.70
CA LEU A 145 -2.44 -0.32 10.61
C LEU A 145 -3.90 0.00 11.00
N LYS A 146 -4.78 -1.02 11.09
CA LYS A 146 -6.23 -0.86 11.35
C LYS A 146 -6.97 -0.07 10.27
N ILE A 147 -6.45 -0.09 9.05
CA ILE A 147 -7.02 0.58 7.88
C ILE A 147 -7.95 -0.40 7.16
N LYS A 148 -9.24 -0.08 7.12
CA LYS A 148 -10.27 -0.85 6.43
C LYS A 148 -11.32 0.04 5.77
N GLN A 149 -11.77 1.07 6.47
CA GLN A 149 -12.86 1.93 6.01
C GLN A 149 -12.38 3.05 5.07
N ALA A 150 -11.17 3.56 5.28
CA ALA A 150 -10.66 4.69 4.50
C ALA A 150 -10.61 4.41 2.98
N PRO A 151 -10.09 3.26 2.49
CA PRO A 151 -10.14 2.94 1.05
C PRO A 151 -11.58 2.88 0.52
N ARG A 152 -12.51 2.28 1.28
CA ARG A 152 -13.91 2.15 0.89
C ARG A 152 -14.62 3.49 0.80
N LEU A 153 -14.36 4.38 1.75
CA LEU A 153 -14.91 5.73 1.72
C LEU A 153 -14.47 6.49 0.47
N LEU A 154 -13.19 6.41 0.12
CA LEU A 154 -12.65 7.02 -1.09
C LEU A 154 -13.28 6.41 -2.35
N LEU A 155 -13.30 5.07 -2.46
CA LEU A 155 -13.86 4.35 -3.60
C LEU A 155 -15.37 4.60 -3.77
N SER A 156 -16.12 4.79 -2.69
CA SER A 156 -17.56 5.10 -2.75
C SER A 156 -17.89 6.44 -3.44
N LYS A 157 -16.89 7.32 -3.60
CA LYS A 157 -17.01 8.61 -4.27
C LYS A 157 -16.47 8.59 -5.70
N VAL A 158 -15.86 7.49 -6.13
CA VAL A 158 -15.38 7.34 -7.51
C VAL A 158 -16.58 7.12 -8.44
N ARG A 159 -16.75 8.01 -9.41
CA ARG A 159 -17.86 7.92 -10.37
C ARG A 159 -17.70 6.69 -11.26
N GLU A 160 -18.82 6.02 -11.57
CA GLU A 160 -18.91 4.82 -12.41
C GLU A 160 -18.23 3.57 -11.83
N LEU A 161 -17.75 3.62 -10.58
CA LEU A 161 -17.24 2.45 -9.88
C LEU A 161 -18.37 1.77 -9.09
N THR A 162 -18.53 0.48 -9.31
CA THR A 162 -19.38 -0.38 -8.48
C THR A 162 -18.49 -1.23 -7.59
N LEU A 163 -18.54 -0.99 -6.27
CA LEU A 163 -17.78 -1.77 -5.30
C LEU A 163 -18.55 -3.03 -4.89
N ILE A 164 -17.93 -4.19 -5.05
CA ILE A 164 -18.47 -5.50 -4.68
C ILE A 164 -17.74 -5.96 -3.40
N GLU A 165 -18.49 -6.39 -2.39
CA GLU A 165 -17.95 -6.99 -1.17
C GLU A 165 -18.16 -8.50 -1.19
N THR A 166 -17.12 -9.25 -0.89
CA THR A 166 -17.17 -10.71 -0.77
C THR A 166 -16.45 -11.15 0.51
N PRO A 167 -16.73 -12.34 1.05
CA PRO A 167 -15.98 -12.86 2.19
C PRO A 167 -14.47 -12.96 1.94
N SER A 168 -14.07 -13.24 0.71
CA SER A 168 -12.66 -13.40 0.31
C SER A 168 -11.84 -12.11 0.32
N THR A 169 -12.47 -10.92 0.40
CA THR A 169 -11.78 -9.64 0.55
C THR A 169 -10.94 -9.53 1.82
N TYR A 170 -11.20 -10.36 2.82
CA TYR A 170 -10.51 -10.36 4.13
C TYR A 170 -9.51 -11.50 4.30
N SER A 171 -9.19 -12.19 3.22
CA SER A 171 -8.30 -13.36 3.25
C SER A 171 -6.82 -12.94 3.04
N CYS A 172 -5.89 -13.83 3.40
CA CYS A 172 -4.48 -13.64 3.01
C CYS A 172 -4.33 -13.91 1.51
N CYS A 173 -3.62 -13.04 0.79
CA CYS A 173 -3.36 -13.24 -0.64
C CYS A 173 -2.44 -14.44 -0.97
N GLY A 174 -1.72 -14.96 0.03
CA GLY A 174 -0.78 -16.06 -0.16
C GLY A 174 0.70 -15.64 -0.29
N MET A 175 1.01 -14.35 -0.40
CA MET A 175 2.38 -13.87 -0.62
C MET A 175 3.15 -13.57 0.67
N SER A 176 2.46 -13.26 1.78
CA SER A 176 3.08 -12.77 3.01
C SER A 176 3.88 -13.83 3.78
N GLY A 177 4.90 -13.39 4.51
CA GLY A 177 5.71 -14.25 5.38
C GLY A 177 6.59 -15.25 4.64
N GLY A 178 6.93 -14.95 3.38
CA GLY A 178 7.77 -15.85 2.56
C GLY A 178 7.06 -17.11 2.09
N LEU A 179 5.71 -17.18 2.17
CA LEU A 179 4.96 -18.34 1.71
C LEU A 179 5.17 -18.61 0.22
N ASP A 180 5.23 -17.56 -0.58
CA ASP A 180 5.53 -17.58 -2.01
C ASP A 180 6.87 -18.24 -2.33
N ARG A 181 7.88 -18.06 -1.47
CA ARG A 181 9.23 -18.60 -1.62
C ARG A 181 9.38 -20.01 -1.00
N ASN A 182 8.69 -20.25 0.10
CA ASN A 182 8.81 -21.52 0.85
C ASN A 182 7.82 -22.58 0.37
N ASN A 183 6.67 -22.19 -0.16
CA ASN A 183 5.65 -23.09 -0.69
C ASN A 183 4.85 -22.39 -1.80
N GLU A 184 5.47 -22.23 -2.97
CA GLU A 184 4.88 -21.59 -4.13
C GLU A 184 3.51 -22.18 -4.51
N LYS A 185 3.37 -23.50 -4.45
CA LYS A 185 2.11 -24.16 -4.80
C LYS A 185 0.96 -23.69 -3.89
N LEU A 186 1.16 -23.70 -2.58
CA LEU A 186 0.14 -23.25 -1.63
C LEU A 186 -0.18 -21.76 -1.81
N SER A 187 0.84 -20.94 -2.03
CA SER A 187 0.70 -19.51 -2.31
C SER A 187 -0.20 -19.27 -3.52
N VAL A 188 0.09 -19.95 -4.64
CA VAL A 188 -0.69 -19.85 -5.89
C VAL A 188 -2.11 -20.40 -5.73
N ASP A 189 -2.27 -21.53 -5.00
CA ASP A 189 -3.60 -22.14 -4.75
C ASP A 189 -4.50 -21.17 -3.95
N ILE A 190 -3.95 -20.49 -2.93
CA ILE A 190 -4.67 -19.47 -2.14
C ILE A 190 -5.09 -18.30 -3.04
N GLY A 191 -4.14 -17.72 -3.78
CA GLY A 191 -4.40 -16.59 -4.67
C GLY A 191 -5.42 -16.93 -5.75
N SER A 192 -5.30 -18.10 -6.36
CA SER A 192 -6.22 -18.57 -7.41
C SER A 192 -7.66 -18.72 -6.92
N LYS A 193 -7.84 -19.26 -5.70
CA LYS A 193 -9.16 -19.37 -5.10
C LYS A 193 -9.81 -18.02 -4.87
N ILE A 194 -9.07 -17.07 -4.32
CA ILE A 194 -9.56 -15.70 -4.08
C ILE A 194 -9.94 -15.02 -5.39
N ILE A 195 -9.10 -15.11 -6.42
CA ILE A 195 -9.38 -14.53 -7.74
C ILE A 195 -10.65 -15.14 -8.31
N GLN A 196 -10.84 -16.48 -8.21
CA GLN A 196 -12.03 -17.14 -8.70
C GLN A 196 -13.28 -16.66 -7.97
N ASP A 197 -13.24 -16.52 -6.63
CA ASP A 197 -14.35 -15.99 -5.83
C ASP A 197 -14.74 -14.57 -6.27
N PHE A 198 -13.77 -13.74 -6.69
CA PHE A 198 -14.04 -12.39 -7.21
C PHE A 198 -14.65 -12.41 -8.60
N ILE A 199 -14.17 -13.27 -9.48
CA ILE A 199 -14.77 -13.48 -10.82
C ILE A 199 -16.21 -13.96 -10.69
N ASP A 200 -16.48 -14.94 -9.82
CA ASP A 200 -17.81 -15.49 -9.57
C ASP A 200 -18.79 -14.44 -9.00
N ALA A 201 -18.25 -13.48 -8.23
CA ALA A 201 -19.01 -12.32 -7.76
C ALA A 201 -19.27 -11.25 -8.84
N GLY A 202 -18.72 -11.43 -10.04
CA GLY A 202 -18.89 -10.53 -11.17
C GLY A 202 -17.98 -9.31 -11.18
N ALA A 203 -16.85 -9.36 -10.46
CA ALA A 203 -15.83 -8.31 -10.49
C ALA A 203 -14.96 -8.43 -11.75
N ASP A 204 -14.56 -7.29 -12.29
CA ASP A 204 -13.59 -7.16 -13.38
C ASP A 204 -12.26 -6.57 -12.94
N THR A 205 -12.19 -6.06 -11.69
CA THR A 205 -10.98 -5.42 -11.14
C THR A 205 -10.81 -5.75 -9.65
N ILE A 206 -9.57 -6.06 -9.25
CA ILE A 206 -9.15 -6.18 -7.85
C ILE A 206 -8.40 -4.92 -7.48
N ILE A 207 -8.89 -4.15 -6.51
CA ILE A 207 -8.24 -2.95 -6.00
C ILE A 207 -7.62 -3.28 -4.64
N SER A 208 -6.40 -2.80 -4.39
CA SER A 208 -5.77 -2.90 -3.06
C SER A 208 -4.89 -1.68 -2.77
N THR A 209 -4.52 -1.54 -1.50
CA THR A 209 -3.54 -0.55 -1.00
C THR A 209 -2.14 -1.14 -0.89
N ASP A 210 -1.90 -2.32 -1.45
CA ASP A 210 -0.62 -3.00 -1.34
C ASP A 210 -0.23 -3.70 -2.65
N MET A 211 0.92 -3.30 -3.20
CA MET A 211 1.40 -3.85 -4.47
C MET A 211 1.91 -5.27 -4.37
N ASP A 212 2.36 -5.74 -3.19
CA ASP A 212 2.77 -7.14 -3.04
C ASP A 212 1.59 -8.08 -3.35
N CYS A 213 0.42 -7.81 -2.77
CA CYS A 213 -0.79 -8.59 -3.04
C CYS A 213 -1.24 -8.48 -4.51
N LEU A 214 -1.22 -7.27 -5.07
CA LEU A 214 -1.63 -7.04 -6.46
C LEU A 214 -0.67 -7.71 -7.46
N MET A 215 0.63 -7.67 -7.22
CA MET A 215 1.63 -8.35 -8.05
C MET A 215 1.41 -9.86 -8.05
N HIS A 216 1.12 -10.44 -6.89
CA HIS A 216 0.83 -11.86 -6.77
C HIS A 216 -0.42 -12.24 -7.57
N PHE A 217 -1.52 -11.50 -7.41
CA PHE A 217 -2.73 -11.73 -8.20
C PHE A 217 -2.49 -11.53 -9.69
N ASP A 218 -1.80 -10.47 -10.09
CA ASP A 218 -1.51 -10.16 -11.49
C ASP A 218 -0.72 -11.28 -12.18
N SER A 219 0.27 -11.86 -11.46
CA SER A 219 1.04 -13.00 -11.96
C SER A 219 0.17 -14.23 -12.24
N ILE A 220 -0.77 -14.55 -11.34
CA ILE A 220 -1.71 -15.66 -11.49
C ILE A 220 -2.70 -15.38 -12.62
N ILE A 221 -3.24 -14.16 -12.67
CA ILE A 221 -4.19 -13.70 -13.71
C ILE A 221 -3.58 -13.82 -15.10
N LYS A 222 -2.37 -13.29 -15.30
CA LYS A 222 -1.63 -13.34 -16.57
C LYS A 222 -1.30 -14.77 -17.00
N LYS A 223 -0.79 -15.58 -16.06
CA LYS A 223 -0.42 -16.97 -16.33
C LYS A 223 -1.61 -17.81 -16.81
N ASN A 224 -2.80 -17.55 -16.26
CA ASN A 224 -4.02 -18.32 -16.55
C ASN A 224 -5.01 -17.60 -17.49
N ASN A 225 -4.65 -16.43 -18.03
CA ASN A 225 -5.51 -15.59 -18.90
C ASN A 225 -6.91 -15.35 -18.31
N LEU A 226 -6.98 -15.00 -17.01
CA LEU A 226 -8.25 -14.77 -16.33
C LEU A 226 -8.88 -13.43 -16.69
N PRO A 227 -10.24 -13.31 -16.75
CA PRO A 227 -10.94 -12.12 -17.21
C PRO A 227 -11.11 -11.06 -16.10
N ILE A 228 -10.08 -10.80 -15.33
CA ILE A 228 -10.04 -9.82 -14.26
C ILE A 228 -8.66 -9.13 -14.27
N LYS A 229 -8.57 -7.89 -13.82
CA LYS A 229 -7.33 -7.13 -13.72
C LYS A 229 -7.09 -6.64 -12.29
N VAL A 230 -5.89 -6.15 -12.03
CA VAL A 230 -5.54 -5.49 -10.78
C VAL A 230 -5.38 -3.99 -10.99
N ALA A 231 -5.65 -3.19 -9.95
CA ALA A 231 -5.37 -1.77 -9.92
C ALA A 231 -5.00 -1.34 -8.50
N HIS A 232 -3.99 -0.50 -8.36
CA HIS A 232 -3.69 0.11 -7.07
C HIS A 232 -4.70 1.22 -6.74
N LEU A 233 -5.01 1.44 -5.45
CA LEU A 233 -5.93 2.50 -5.04
C LEU A 233 -5.54 3.87 -5.62
N ALA A 234 -4.24 4.21 -5.64
CA ALA A 234 -3.75 5.47 -6.20
C ALA A 234 -4.09 5.65 -7.69
N GLU A 235 -4.06 4.57 -8.48
CA GLU A 235 -4.41 4.60 -9.91
C GLU A 235 -5.90 4.90 -10.09
N VAL A 236 -6.74 4.27 -9.29
CA VAL A 236 -8.20 4.50 -9.32
C VAL A 236 -8.55 5.93 -8.92
N LEU A 237 -7.89 6.45 -7.89
CA LEU A 237 -8.11 7.80 -7.38
C LEU A 237 -7.58 8.89 -8.32
N ALA A 238 -6.57 8.60 -9.12
CA ALA A 238 -6.03 9.53 -10.13
C ALA A 238 -6.76 9.43 -11.49
N ALA A 239 -7.70 8.50 -11.65
CA ALA A 239 -8.34 8.26 -12.93
C ALA A 239 -9.43 9.28 -13.28
N GLY A 240 -9.61 9.54 -14.60
CA GLY A 240 -10.71 10.35 -15.12
C GLY A 240 -10.58 11.85 -14.88
N TRP A 241 -9.40 12.35 -14.59
CA TRP A 241 -9.10 13.77 -14.57
C TRP A 241 -8.71 14.22 -15.98
N ASN A 242 -9.50 15.12 -16.55
CA ASN A 242 -9.21 15.82 -17.81
C ASN A 242 -8.48 17.14 -17.52
#